data_1d31bfeea8b624e5f872a264fad4dabb
#
_entry.id   1d31bfeea8b624e5f872a264fad4dabb
#
_cell.length_a   1.000
_cell.length_b   1.000
_cell.length_c   1.000
_cell.angle_alpha   90.00
_cell.angle_beta   90.00
_cell.angle_gamma   90.00
#
_symmetry.space_group_name_H-M   'P 1'
#
loop_
_entity.id
_entity.type
_entity.pdbx_description
1 polymer ?
#
loop_
_entity_poly.entity_id
_entity_poly.type
_entity_poly.pdbx_seq_one_letter_code
_entity_poly.pdbx_strand_id
1 'polypeptide(L)'
;MKKLLLLMLSVHLFSCSSPENRVEDNSADKETFDSNVRSFQNKFIKGFENEDHGLILSLFADSVKWNGPEKKLLNQSISFNEVSDGIKGFLAIYENHSFKNAIYAGGNTFRYDAKTSSSPDNVRIYGNWHHTHSESKKEVTHKWFALLTFNKDRKVTKINHFYDVTGFRSQHIE
;
A
#
# COMPACT_ATOMS: atom_id res chain seq x y z
N MET A 1 44.12 60.46 -43.85
CA MET A 1 43.23 60.43 -42.67
C MET A 1 42.53 59.12 -42.62
N LYS A 2 43.06 58.20 -41.78
CA LYS A 2 42.53 56.79 -41.63
C LYS A 2 41.62 56.85 -40.43
N LYS A 3 40.29 56.62 -40.60
CA LYS A 3 39.36 56.44 -39.50
C LYS A 3 39.44 55.03 -38.99
N LEU A 4 39.92 54.86 -37.76
CA LEU A 4 39.98 53.60 -37.04
C LEU A 4 38.58 53.33 -36.45
N LEU A 5 37.88 52.33 -36.96
CA LEU A 5 36.60 51.87 -36.48
C LEU A 5 36.83 50.90 -35.33
N LEU A 6 36.61 51.32 -34.10
CA LEU A 6 36.73 50.48 -32.91
C LEU A 6 35.44 49.66 -32.77
N LEU A 7 35.50 48.38 -33.11
CA LEU A 7 34.41 47.42 -32.94
C LEU A 7 34.41 46.95 -31.48
N MET A 8 33.50 47.49 -30.68
CA MET A 8 33.26 46.98 -29.33
C MET A 8 32.53 45.64 -29.41
N LEU A 9 33.26 44.55 -29.19
CA LEU A 9 32.70 43.21 -29.05
C LEU A 9 32.15 43.06 -27.62
N SER A 10 30.87 43.27 -27.45
CA SER A 10 30.15 43.01 -26.16
C SER A 10 30.02 41.49 -25.99
N VAL A 11 30.86 40.91 -25.16
CA VAL A 11 30.76 39.50 -24.72
C VAL A 11 29.62 39.46 -23.69
N HIS A 12 28.46 39.05 -24.11
CA HIS A 12 27.38 38.68 -23.20
C HIS A 12 27.74 37.33 -22.60
N LEU A 13 28.28 37.36 -21.39
CA LEU A 13 28.36 36.16 -20.55
C LEU A 13 26.95 35.69 -20.21
N PHE A 14 26.41 34.78 -21.00
CA PHE A 14 25.26 33.98 -20.56
C PHE A 14 25.73 33.16 -19.39
N SER A 15 25.49 33.68 -18.18
CA SER A 15 25.54 32.87 -16.97
C SER A 15 24.41 31.86 -17.10
N CYS A 16 24.71 30.64 -17.55
CA CYS A 16 23.85 29.49 -17.31
C CYS A 16 23.82 29.28 -15.80
N SER A 17 22.85 29.89 -15.13
CA SER A 17 22.44 29.42 -13.82
C SER A 17 21.87 28.03 -14.03
N SER A 18 22.66 27.00 -13.67
CA SER A 18 22.14 25.66 -13.52
C SER A 18 20.90 25.75 -12.64
N PRO A 19 19.77 25.12 -13.02
CA PRO A 19 18.64 25.07 -12.12
C PRO A 19 19.15 24.46 -10.83
N GLU A 20 19.14 25.22 -9.73
CA GLU A 20 19.31 24.66 -8.40
C GLU A 20 18.32 23.48 -8.32
N ASN A 21 18.85 22.27 -8.19
CA ASN A 21 18.07 21.13 -7.80
C ASN A 21 17.53 21.43 -6.38
N ARG A 22 16.42 22.16 -6.31
CA ARG A 22 15.64 22.21 -5.08
C ARG A 22 15.22 20.79 -4.82
N VAL A 23 15.87 20.18 -3.85
CA VAL A 23 15.37 18.95 -3.25
C VAL A 23 14.02 19.33 -2.65
N GLU A 24 12.93 18.90 -3.28
CA GLU A 24 11.61 19.12 -2.74
C GLU A 24 11.57 18.49 -1.35
N ASP A 25 11.15 19.27 -0.36
CA ASP A 25 10.97 18.77 1.01
C ASP A 25 9.71 17.91 1.05
N ASN A 26 9.89 16.59 0.92
CA ASN A 26 8.83 15.60 0.98
C ASN A 26 8.62 15.04 2.40
N SER A 27 9.12 15.73 3.42
CA SER A 27 9.06 15.23 4.81
C SER A 27 7.63 14.99 5.29
N ALA A 28 6.69 15.89 4.98
CA ALA A 28 5.29 15.77 5.35
C ALA A 28 4.60 14.58 4.64
N ASP A 29 4.91 14.37 3.36
CA ASP A 29 4.39 13.23 2.60
C ASP A 29 4.94 11.92 3.13
N LYS A 30 6.23 11.90 3.47
CA LYS A 30 6.87 10.74 4.09
C LYS A 30 6.24 10.41 5.44
N GLU A 31 5.99 11.38 6.28
CA GLU A 31 5.35 11.19 7.58
C GLU A 31 3.92 10.65 7.42
N THR A 32 3.15 11.19 6.47
CA THR A 32 1.82 10.71 6.14
C THR A 32 1.85 9.25 5.70
N PHE A 33 2.75 8.91 4.78
CA PHE A 33 2.96 7.54 4.32
C PHE A 33 3.32 6.59 5.47
N ASP A 34 4.34 6.94 6.25
CA ASP A 34 4.81 6.11 7.39
C ASP A 34 3.69 5.89 8.41
N SER A 35 2.85 6.89 8.62
CA SER A 35 1.74 6.81 9.55
C SER A 35 0.60 5.93 9.01
N ASN A 36 0.34 5.95 7.70
CA ASN A 36 -0.61 5.03 7.05
C ASN A 36 -0.11 3.57 7.14
N VAL A 37 1.19 3.35 6.92
CA VAL A 37 1.82 2.04 7.12
C VAL A 37 1.69 1.57 8.57
N ARG A 38 1.99 2.43 9.55
CA ARG A 38 1.80 2.08 10.97
C ARG A 38 0.34 1.77 11.32
N SER A 39 -0.61 2.49 10.74
CA SER A 39 -2.04 2.21 10.93
C SER A 39 -2.40 0.82 10.42
N PHE A 40 -1.93 0.44 9.24
CA PHE A 40 -2.11 -0.90 8.69
C PHE A 40 -1.47 -1.97 9.59
N GLN A 41 -0.22 -1.79 9.99
CA GLN A 41 0.47 -2.75 10.85
C GLN A 41 -0.23 -2.95 12.19
N ASN A 42 -0.61 -1.85 12.86
CA ASN A 42 -1.16 -1.90 14.21
C ASN A 42 -2.63 -2.33 14.26
N LYS A 43 -3.37 -2.21 13.17
CA LYS A 43 -4.80 -2.57 13.12
C LYS A 43 -5.04 -3.84 12.33
N PHE A 44 -4.51 -3.93 11.12
CA PHE A 44 -4.80 -5.07 10.24
C PHE A 44 -3.92 -6.28 10.58
N ILE A 45 -2.60 -6.11 10.55
CA ILE A 45 -1.69 -7.23 10.84
C ILE A 45 -1.88 -7.70 12.28
N LYS A 46 -1.78 -6.80 13.26
CA LYS A 46 -1.98 -7.16 14.66
C LYS A 46 -3.37 -7.66 14.97
N GLY A 47 -4.39 -7.14 14.28
CA GLY A 47 -5.75 -7.63 14.42
C GLY A 47 -5.89 -9.09 13.99
N PHE A 48 -5.25 -9.47 12.88
CA PHE A 48 -5.18 -10.88 12.48
C PHE A 48 -4.33 -11.71 13.45
N GLU A 49 -3.14 -11.25 13.82
CA GLU A 49 -2.27 -11.96 14.77
C GLU A 49 -2.95 -12.23 16.14
N ASN A 50 -3.82 -11.33 16.57
CA ASN A 50 -4.58 -11.46 17.83
C ASN A 50 -6.01 -12.01 17.62
N GLU A 51 -6.40 -12.32 16.38
CA GLU A 51 -7.76 -12.74 16.02
C GLU A 51 -8.84 -11.73 16.47
N ASP A 52 -8.46 -10.45 16.53
CA ASP A 52 -9.32 -9.35 16.97
C ASP A 52 -10.04 -8.73 15.76
N HIS A 53 -11.25 -9.24 15.51
CA HIS A 53 -12.12 -8.75 14.45
C HIS A 53 -12.38 -7.24 14.53
N GLY A 54 -12.60 -6.71 15.75
CA GLY A 54 -12.89 -5.29 15.95
C GLY A 54 -11.69 -4.42 15.60
N LEU A 55 -10.48 -4.86 15.99
CA LEU A 55 -9.25 -4.17 15.66
C LEU A 55 -9.01 -4.14 14.14
N ILE A 56 -9.23 -5.25 13.45
CA ILE A 56 -9.13 -5.31 11.99
C ILE A 56 -10.07 -4.31 11.34
N LEU A 57 -11.34 -4.31 11.74
CA LEU A 57 -12.35 -3.40 11.17
C LEU A 57 -12.07 -1.94 11.47
N SER A 58 -11.39 -1.63 12.57
CA SER A 58 -11.05 -0.25 12.92
C SER A 58 -10.13 0.45 11.89
N LEU A 59 -9.47 -0.33 11.03
CA LEU A 59 -8.69 0.21 9.93
C LEU A 59 -9.55 0.84 8.83
N PHE A 60 -10.76 0.32 8.60
CA PHE A 60 -11.56 0.68 7.45
C PHE A 60 -12.53 1.82 7.74
N ALA A 61 -12.79 2.64 6.73
CA ALA A 61 -13.90 3.57 6.73
C ALA A 61 -15.21 2.82 6.43
N ASP A 62 -16.33 3.32 6.94
CA ASP A 62 -17.66 2.72 6.70
C ASP A 62 -18.02 2.68 5.21
N SER A 63 -17.42 3.59 4.43
CA SER A 63 -17.57 3.69 2.97
C SER A 63 -16.54 2.89 2.18
N VAL A 64 -15.79 1.98 2.83
CA VAL A 64 -14.73 1.21 2.17
C VAL A 64 -15.24 0.45 0.95
N LYS A 65 -14.43 0.48 -0.11
CA LYS A 65 -14.61 -0.34 -1.32
C LYS A 65 -13.53 -1.40 -1.36
N TRP A 66 -13.93 -2.64 -1.15
CA TRP A 66 -13.02 -3.78 -1.13
C TRP A 66 -13.16 -4.61 -2.41
N ASN A 67 -12.06 -4.73 -3.15
CA ASN A 67 -11.98 -5.55 -4.35
C ASN A 67 -10.97 -6.68 -4.08
N GLY A 68 -11.44 -7.90 -4.08
CA GLY A 68 -10.62 -9.09 -3.89
C GLY A 68 -10.58 -9.98 -5.14
N PRO A 69 -9.65 -10.94 -5.19
CA PRO A 69 -9.48 -11.82 -6.34
C PRO A 69 -10.60 -12.86 -6.47
N GLU A 70 -11.41 -13.04 -5.44
CA GLU A 70 -12.48 -14.05 -5.41
C GLU A 70 -13.76 -13.62 -6.12
N LYS A 71 -13.88 -12.36 -6.49
CA LYS A 71 -15.06 -11.85 -7.17
C LYS A 71 -15.06 -12.26 -8.65
N LYS A 72 -16.19 -12.82 -9.10
CA LYS A 72 -16.37 -13.28 -10.48
C LYS A 72 -16.34 -12.15 -11.52
N LEU A 73 -16.70 -10.94 -11.11
CA LEU A 73 -16.75 -9.77 -11.98
C LEU A 73 -15.66 -8.78 -11.61
N LEU A 74 -14.84 -8.39 -12.57
CA LEU A 74 -13.87 -7.31 -12.42
C LEU A 74 -14.59 -6.01 -11.98
N ASN A 75 -13.96 -5.29 -11.06
CA ASN A 75 -14.47 -4.02 -10.51
C ASN A 75 -15.72 -4.14 -9.61
N GLN A 76 -16.08 -5.32 -9.16
CA GLN A 76 -17.13 -5.48 -8.16
C GLN A 76 -16.55 -5.30 -6.76
N SER A 77 -16.95 -4.23 -6.07
CA SER A 77 -16.59 -3.97 -4.68
C SER A 77 -17.64 -4.57 -3.75
N ILE A 78 -17.19 -5.00 -2.57
CA ILE A 78 -18.05 -5.36 -1.45
C ILE A 78 -18.13 -4.20 -0.44
N SER A 79 -19.23 -4.13 0.28
CA SER A 79 -19.52 -3.14 1.31
C SER A 79 -18.77 -3.44 2.61
N PHE A 80 -18.77 -2.48 3.55
CA PHE A 80 -18.18 -2.66 4.89
C PHE A 80 -18.76 -3.87 5.63
N ASN A 81 -20.08 -4.09 5.56
CA ASN A 81 -20.71 -5.23 6.23
C ASN A 81 -20.25 -6.57 5.62
N GLU A 82 -20.18 -6.67 4.29
CA GLU A 82 -19.66 -7.85 3.62
C GLU A 82 -18.18 -8.09 3.94
N VAL A 83 -17.38 -7.02 4.09
CA VAL A 83 -15.98 -7.12 4.56
C VAL A 83 -15.94 -7.68 5.98
N SER A 84 -16.77 -7.15 6.87
CA SER A 84 -16.89 -7.62 8.26
C SER A 84 -17.22 -9.12 8.33
N ASP A 85 -18.23 -9.55 7.57
CA ASP A 85 -18.66 -10.95 7.54
C ASP A 85 -17.58 -11.86 6.91
N GLY A 86 -16.90 -11.38 5.88
CA GLY A 86 -15.79 -12.10 5.25
C GLY A 86 -14.61 -12.30 6.21
N ILE A 87 -14.24 -11.28 6.99
CA ILE A 87 -13.18 -11.39 8.00
C ILE A 87 -13.58 -12.34 9.12
N LYS A 88 -14.83 -12.27 9.62
CA LYS A 88 -15.34 -13.24 10.62
C LYS A 88 -15.26 -14.66 10.09
N GLY A 89 -15.71 -14.89 8.85
CA GLY A 89 -15.62 -16.21 8.22
C GLY A 89 -14.19 -16.69 8.07
N PHE A 90 -13.27 -15.80 7.73
CA PHE A 90 -11.85 -16.15 7.62
C PHE A 90 -11.24 -16.55 8.98
N LEU A 91 -11.50 -15.77 10.04
CA LEU A 91 -11.03 -16.05 11.40
C LEU A 91 -11.66 -17.34 11.99
N ALA A 92 -12.83 -17.75 11.50
CA ALA A 92 -13.43 -19.04 11.92
C ALA A 92 -12.77 -20.26 11.27
N ILE A 93 -12.14 -20.09 10.09
CA ILE A 93 -11.51 -21.17 9.32
C ILE A 93 -10.00 -21.24 9.59
N TYR A 94 -9.36 -20.11 9.86
CA TYR A 94 -7.92 -20.03 10.04
C TYR A 94 -7.57 -19.38 11.38
N GLU A 95 -6.48 -19.85 11.98
CA GLU A 95 -5.91 -19.39 13.24
C GLU A 95 -4.39 -19.14 13.09
N ASN A 96 -3.73 -18.63 14.13
CA ASN A 96 -2.27 -18.43 14.17
C ASN A 96 -1.74 -17.60 12.98
N HIS A 97 -2.34 -16.48 12.74
CA HIS A 97 -1.99 -15.60 11.62
C HIS A 97 -0.65 -14.90 11.82
N SER A 98 0.16 -14.84 10.79
CA SER A 98 1.36 -13.97 10.78
C SER A 98 1.67 -13.46 9.38
N PHE A 99 2.14 -12.20 9.29
CA PHE A 99 2.50 -11.55 8.03
C PHE A 99 4.01 -11.32 7.98
N LYS A 100 4.70 -11.97 7.04
CA LYS A 100 6.16 -12.00 6.95
C LYS A 100 6.67 -11.36 5.67
N ASN A 101 7.94 -10.91 5.71
CA ASN A 101 8.65 -10.33 4.57
C ASN A 101 7.89 -9.15 3.93
N ALA A 102 7.33 -8.29 4.78
CA ALA A 102 6.53 -7.16 4.35
C ALA A 102 7.39 -6.09 3.66
N ILE A 103 6.94 -5.64 2.49
CA ILE A 103 7.49 -4.50 1.76
C ILE A 103 6.36 -3.49 1.58
N TYR A 104 6.63 -2.24 1.96
CA TYR A 104 5.69 -1.12 1.81
C TYR A 104 6.26 -0.12 0.81
N ALA A 105 5.47 0.27 -0.18
CA ALA A 105 5.86 1.25 -1.18
C ALA A 105 4.76 2.27 -1.41
N GLY A 106 5.15 3.52 -1.63
CA GLY A 106 4.22 4.62 -1.86
C GLY A 106 3.84 4.79 -3.32
N GLY A 107 2.70 5.47 -3.54
CA GLY A 107 2.25 5.94 -4.84
C GLY A 107 1.80 4.87 -5.83
N ASN A 108 1.51 5.35 -7.04
CA ASN A 108 1.04 4.50 -8.14
C ASN A 108 2.17 3.97 -9.04
N THR A 109 3.42 4.23 -8.70
CA THR A 109 4.60 3.81 -9.47
C THR A 109 5.15 2.49 -8.95
N PHE A 110 5.76 1.69 -9.82
CA PHE A 110 6.44 0.44 -9.46
C PHE A 110 7.78 0.65 -8.71
N ARG A 111 8.05 1.85 -8.20
CA ARG A 111 9.23 2.11 -7.40
C ARG A 111 9.00 1.64 -5.98
N TYR A 112 9.91 0.82 -5.48
CA TYR A 112 9.98 0.35 -4.08
C TYR A 112 10.60 1.41 -3.15
N ASP A 113 10.39 2.68 -3.45
CA ASP A 113 10.96 3.76 -2.66
C ASP A 113 9.90 4.34 -1.74
N ALA A 114 10.01 4.04 -0.45
CA ALA A 114 9.17 4.60 0.61
C ALA A 114 9.53 6.07 0.92
N LYS A 115 10.62 6.60 0.34
CA LYS A 115 11.11 7.95 0.66
C LYS A 115 10.40 9.04 -0.12
N THR A 116 9.81 8.70 -1.27
CA THR A 116 9.19 9.70 -2.16
C THR A 116 7.87 9.16 -2.67
N SER A 117 6.80 9.40 -1.95
CA SER A 117 5.46 9.14 -2.46
C SER A 117 4.85 10.44 -2.95
N SER A 118 4.58 10.54 -4.26
CA SER A 118 3.74 11.60 -4.82
C SER A 118 2.26 11.46 -4.42
N SER A 119 1.93 10.40 -3.69
CA SER A 119 0.59 10.10 -3.19
C SER A 119 0.70 9.33 -1.87
N PRO A 120 1.02 10.02 -0.76
CA PRO A 120 1.27 9.40 0.54
C PRO A 120 0.07 8.63 1.09
N ASP A 121 -1.12 8.92 0.58
CA ASP A 121 -2.37 8.23 0.92
C ASP A 121 -2.51 6.85 0.24
N ASN A 122 -1.67 6.55 -0.76
CA ASN A 122 -1.68 5.26 -1.43
C ASN A 122 -0.50 4.42 -0.98
N VAL A 123 -0.80 3.26 -0.39
CA VAL A 123 0.19 2.31 0.11
C VAL A 123 0.06 1.01 -0.66
N ARG A 124 1.16 0.56 -1.26
CA ARG A 124 1.32 -0.78 -1.83
C ARG A 124 2.00 -1.68 -0.83
N ILE A 125 1.48 -2.87 -0.66
CA ILE A 125 1.94 -3.82 0.32
C ILE A 125 2.21 -5.15 -0.38
N TYR A 126 3.38 -5.71 -0.12
CA TYR A 126 3.76 -7.05 -0.54
C TYR A 126 4.18 -7.82 0.70
N GLY A 127 3.82 -9.09 0.78
CA GLY A 127 4.25 -9.94 1.86
C GLY A 127 3.68 -11.35 1.74
N ASN A 128 3.96 -12.15 2.76
CA ASN A 128 3.49 -13.51 2.83
C ASN A 128 2.65 -13.70 4.08
N TRP A 129 1.42 -14.11 3.90
CA TRP A 129 0.58 -14.58 4.98
C TRP A 129 0.87 -16.03 5.30
N HIS A 130 0.88 -16.36 6.58
CA HIS A 130 0.93 -17.69 7.13
C HIS A 130 -0.26 -17.84 8.07
N HIS A 131 -0.94 -18.95 7.98
CA HIS A 131 -2.10 -19.29 8.79
C HIS A 131 -2.07 -20.78 9.12
N THR A 132 -2.84 -21.19 10.12
CA THR A 132 -3.14 -22.58 10.40
C THR A 132 -4.60 -22.84 10.08
N HIS A 133 -4.93 -23.82 9.28
CA HIS A 133 -6.33 -24.21 9.05
C HIS A 133 -6.89 -24.85 10.32
N SER A 134 -7.98 -24.30 10.87
CA SER A 134 -8.46 -24.62 12.22
C SER A 134 -8.87 -26.08 12.39
N GLU A 135 -9.42 -26.72 11.36
CA GLU A 135 -9.87 -28.11 11.41
C GLU A 135 -8.74 -29.11 11.17
N SER A 136 -8.02 -28.97 10.05
CA SER A 136 -6.96 -29.93 9.67
C SER A 136 -5.63 -29.70 10.37
N LYS A 137 -5.45 -28.54 11.03
CA LYS A 137 -4.18 -28.09 11.65
C LYS A 137 -3.02 -27.96 10.67
N LYS A 138 -3.28 -27.98 9.36
CA LYS A 138 -2.26 -27.74 8.34
C LYS A 138 -1.85 -26.28 8.31
N GLU A 139 -0.57 -26.03 8.16
CA GLU A 139 -0.06 -24.69 7.84
C GLU A 139 -0.35 -24.37 6.38
N VAL A 140 -0.89 -23.17 6.13
CA VAL A 140 -1.17 -22.65 4.79
C VAL A 140 -0.51 -21.29 4.62
N THR A 141 0.03 -21.02 3.43
CA THR A 141 0.74 -19.77 3.15
C THR A 141 0.36 -19.24 1.79
N HIS A 142 0.35 -17.92 1.65
CA HIS A 142 0.21 -17.31 0.33
C HIS A 142 0.92 -15.97 0.23
N LYS A 143 1.40 -15.67 -0.97
CA LYS A 143 1.87 -14.33 -1.32
C LYS A 143 0.67 -13.40 -1.44
N TRP A 144 0.78 -12.22 -0.87
CA TRP A 144 -0.26 -11.23 -0.89
C TRP A 144 0.25 -9.88 -1.40
N PHE A 145 -0.48 -9.30 -2.32
CA PHE A 145 -0.26 -7.95 -2.80
C PHE A 145 -1.52 -7.13 -2.58
N ALA A 146 -1.39 -5.93 -2.06
CA ALA A 146 -2.50 -5.02 -1.90
C ALA A 146 -2.15 -3.58 -2.25
N LEU A 147 -3.16 -2.86 -2.75
CA LEU A 147 -3.18 -1.42 -2.95
C LEU A 147 -4.24 -0.84 -2.01
N LEU A 148 -3.81 -0.01 -1.07
CA LEU A 148 -4.69 0.66 -0.12
C LEU A 148 -4.72 2.16 -0.39
N THR A 149 -5.91 2.76 -0.30
CA THR A 149 -6.08 4.21 -0.29
C THR A 149 -6.61 4.62 1.07
N PHE A 150 -5.90 5.53 1.73
CA PHE A 150 -6.25 6.07 3.05
C PHE A 150 -6.94 7.43 2.92
N ASN A 151 -7.79 7.76 3.88
CA ASN A 151 -8.31 9.11 4.09
C ASN A 151 -7.47 9.87 5.14
N LYS A 152 -7.87 11.11 5.43
CA LYS A 152 -7.19 11.97 6.42
C LYS A 152 -7.24 11.41 7.85
N ASP A 153 -8.24 10.57 8.15
CA ASP A 153 -8.39 9.89 9.45
C ASP A 153 -7.57 8.59 9.54
N ARG A 154 -6.72 8.33 8.53
CA ARG A 154 -5.91 7.13 8.41
C ARG A 154 -6.74 5.85 8.38
N LYS A 155 -7.93 5.93 7.81
CA LYS A 155 -8.80 4.80 7.52
C LYS A 155 -8.73 4.46 6.04
N VAL A 156 -8.75 3.19 5.73
CA VAL A 156 -8.77 2.70 4.35
C VAL A 156 -10.15 2.88 3.75
N THR A 157 -10.21 3.62 2.64
CA THR A 157 -11.43 3.84 1.86
C THR A 157 -11.52 2.95 0.62
N LYS A 158 -10.38 2.43 0.19
CA LYS A 158 -10.31 1.50 -0.95
C LYS A 158 -9.19 0.49 -0.74
N ILE A 159 -9.48 -0.77 -1.04
CA ILE A 159 -8.49 -1.83 -1.11
C ILE A 159 -8.69 -2.63 -2.40
N ASN A 160 -7.59 -2.88 -3.11
CA ASN A 160 -7.51 -3.90 -4.14
C ASN A 160 -6.44 -4.89 -3.70
N HIS A 161 -6.78 -6.16 -3.57
CA HIS A 161 -5.79 -7.16 -3.19
C HIS A 161 -5.82 -8.37 -4.11
N PHE A 162 -4.68 -9.06 -4.16
CA PHE A 162 -4.42 -10.14 -5.09
C PHE A 162 -3.62 -11.24 -4.41
N TYR A 163 -4.03 -12.47 -4.63
CA TYR A 163 -3.29 -13.68 -4.26
C TYR A 163 -3.79 -14.85 -5.12
N ASP A 164 -3.06 -15.94 -5.12
CA ASP A 164 -3.49 -17.18 -5.78
C ASP A 164 -4.54 -17.89 -4.92
N VAL A 165 -5.81 -17.68 -5.27
CA VAL A 165 -6.95 -18.26 -4.55
C VAL A 165 -6.94 -19.79 -4.65
N THR A 166 -6.64 -20.33 -5.83
CA THR A 166 -6.64 -21.77 -6.07
C THR A 166 -5.51 -22.45 -5.32
N GLY A 167 -4.29 -21.93 -5.46
CA GLY A 167 -3.12 -22.44 -4.74
C GLY A 167 -3.26 -22.32 -3.22
N PHE A 168 -3.89 -21.25 -2.72
CA PHE A 168 -4.16 -21.11 -1.30
C PHE A 168 -5.15 -22.17 -0.79
N ARG A 169 -6.27 -22.33 -1.49
CA ARG A 169 -7.33 -23.27 -1.08
C ARG A 169 -6.89 -24.74 -1.19
N SER A 170 -6.06 -25.10 -2.16
CA SER A 170 -5.60 -26.48 -2.34
C SER A 170 -4.71 -26.98 -1.21
N GLN A 171 -4.12 -26.10 -0.40
CA GLN A 171 -3.20 -26.48 0.68
C GLN A 171 -3.87 -27.24 1.86
N HIS A 172 -5.19 -27.19 1.97
CA HIS A 172 -5.92 -27.81 3.09
C HIS A 172 -7.06 -28.76 2.66
N ILE A 173 -7.23 -28.98 1.35
CA ILE A 173 -8.31 -29.85 0.81
C ILE A 173 -7.95 -31.34 0.77
N GLU A 174 -6.69 -31.72 1.01
CA GLU A 174 -6.26 -33.13 1.02
C GLU A 174 -6.36 -33.79 2.39
#